data_129b24675238f5e11386da40473c3358
#
_entry.id   129b24675238f5e11386da40473c3358
#
_cell.length_a   1.000
_cell.length_b   1.000
_cell.length_c   1.000
_cell.angle_alpha   90.00
_cell.angle_beta   90.00
_cell.angle_gamma   90.00
#
_symmetry.space_group_name_H-M   'P 1'
#
loop_
_entity.id
_entity.type
_entity.pdbx_description
1 polymer ?
#
loop_
_entity_poly.entity_id
_entity_poly.type
_entity_poly.pdbx_seq_one_letter_code
_entity_poly.pdbx_strand_id
1 'polypeptide(L)'
;LAVGFHAGWFDVIDTYDNVFNFALGGEQAEHGFENTLLHHLGKTAEILVFLLGAMTIVEIIDYFDGFSTIKGYVNFKSKKKLLWMFAILAFILSAIIDNLTATIVLISILQKIVKKRDDRIWFAGLIIIAANAGGAWSPIGDVTTTMLWIAKRVSAGMLFIYLFIPSMLCMLVPTVIASFLP
;
A
#
# COMPACT_ATOMS: atom_id res chain seq x y z
N LEU A 1 -10.47 1.61 18.02
CA LEU A 1 -10.64 0.30 17.35
C LEU A 1 -12.02 -0.29 17.61
N ALA A 2 -12.54 -0.31 18.86
CA ALA A 2 -13.85 -0.88 19.19
C ALA A 2 -15.03 -0.18 18.48
N VAL A 3 -15.01 1.14 18.38
CA VAL A 3 -16.11 1.91 17.75
C VAL A 3 -16.16 1.68 16.24
N GLY A 4 -15.01 1.55 15.55
CA GLY A 4 -14.96 1.24 14.13
C GLY A 4 -15.40 -0.18 13.79
N PHE A 5 -15.19 -1.12 14.70
CA PHE A 5 -15.61 -2.51 14.54
C PHE A 5 -17.15 -2.64 14.64
N HIS A 6 -17.76 -1.90 15.57
CA HIS A 6 -19.22 -1.87 15.71
C HIS A 6 -19.92 -1.29 14.46
N ALA A 7 -19.44 -0.16 13.93
CA ALA A 7 -20.03 0.43 12.73
C ALA A 7 -19.97 -0.50 11.52
N GLY A 8 -18.87 -1.26 11.35
CA GLY A 8 -18.73 -2.26 10.27
C GLY A 8 -19.68 -3.44 10.39
N TRP A 9 -20.00 -3.91 11.61
CA TRP A 9 -20.98 -4.98 11.83
C TRP A 9 -22.40 -4.54 11.47
N PHE A 10 -22.81 -3.33 11.84
CA PHE A 10 -24.14 -2.82 11.50
C PHE A 10 -24.34 -2.73 9.98
N ASP A 11 -23.36 -2.23 9.21
CA ASP A 11 -23.43 -2.21 7.75
C ASP A 11 -23.56 -3.62 7.16
N VAL A 12 -22.92 -4.62 7.75
CA VAL A 12 -23.00 -6.02 7.32
C VAL A 12 -24.36 -6.60 7.66
N ILE A 13 -24.90 -6.36 8.86
CA ILE A 13 -26.23 -6.82 9.28
C ILE A 13 -27.30 -6.20 8.39
N ASP A 14 -27.28 -4.89 8.17
CA ASP A 14 -28.25 -4.20 7.30
C ASP A 14 -28.19 -4.76 5.86
N THR A 15 -27.03 -5.11 5.36
CA THR A 15 -26.86 -5.74 4.04
C THR A 15 -27.49 -7.13 4.02
N TYR A 16 -27.26 -7.96 5.04
CA TYR A 16 -27.88 -9.30 5.12
C TYR A 16 -29.40 -9.22 5.24
N ASP A 17 -29.92 -8.33 6.07
CA ASP A 17 -31.35 -8.15 6.24
C ASP A 17 -32.04 -7.70 4.94
N ASN A 18 -31.42 -6.77 4.19
CA ASN A 18 -31.95 -6.33 2.90
C ASN A 18 -31.90 -7.44 1.83
N VAL A 19 -30.82 -8.23 1.78
CA VAL A 19 -30.72 -9.38 0.86
C VAL A 19 -31.72 -10.48 1.23
N PHE A 20 -31.87 -10.76 2.51
CA PHE A 20 -32.82 -11.77 3.01
C PHE A 20 -34.28 -11.37 2.73
N ASN A 21 -34.66 -10.13 2.98
CA ASN A 21 -35.96 -9.59 2.70
C ASN A 21 -36.27 -9.56 1.19
N PHE A 22 -35.27 -9.22 0.36
CA PHE A 22 -35.40 -9.33 -1.11
C PHE A 22 -35.67 -10.77 -1.55
N ALA A 23 -34.99 -11.75 -0.98
CA ALA A 23 -35.19 -13.16 -1.28
C ALA A 23 -36.57 -13.65 -0.88
N LEU A 24 -37.25 -13.01 0.08
CA LEU A 24 -38.62 -13.30 0.49
C LEU A 24 -39.70 -12.59 -0.35
N GLY A 25 -39.35 -11.76 -1.33
CA GLY A 25 -40.24 -11.21 -2.35
C GLY A 25 -41.14 -10.05 -1.88
N GLY A 26 -40.73 -9.25 -0.91
CA GLY A 26 -41.45 -8.05 -0.49
C GLY A 26 -41.16 -6.83 -1.38
N GLU A 27 -42.18 -6.08 -1.85
CA GLU A 27 -42.00 -4.86 -2.66
C GLU A 27 -41.12 -3.79 -1.96
N GLN A 28 -41.20 -3.65 -0.64
CA GLN A 28 -40.33 -2.75 0.14
C GLN A 28 -38.86 -3.26 0.22
N ALA A 29 -38.66 -4.56 0.05
CA ALA A 29 -37.36 -5.19 0.05
C ALA A 29 -36.58 -4.95 -1.26
N GLU A 30 -37.30 -4.79 -2.39
CA GLU A 30 -36.68 -4.51 -3.69
C GLU A 30 -35.96 -3.12 -3.68
N HIS A 31 -36.68 -2.10 -3.18
CA HIS A 31 -36.08 -0.75 -3.00
C HIS A 31 -34.94 -0.74 -1.97
N GLY A 32 -35.06 -1.49 -0.90
CA GLY A 32 -34.00 -1.62 0.13
C GLY A 32 -32.75 -2.29 -0.43
N PHE A 33 -32.91 -3.36 -1.19
CA PHE A 33 -31.80 -4.06 -1.83
C PHE A 33 -31.10 -3.20 -2.88
N GLU A 34 -31.85 -2.53 -3.75
CA GLU A 34 -31.32 -1.64 -4.78
C GLU A 34 -30.51 -0.51 -4.18
N ASN A 35 -31.01 0.18 -3.15
CA ASN A 35 -30.32 1.24 -2.46
C ASN A 35 -29.02 0.75 -1.79
N THR A 36 -29.06 -0.41 -1.15
CA THR A 36 -27.89 -1.03 -0.51
C THR A 36 -26.84 -1.40 -1.56
N LEU A 37 -27.27 -2.01 -2.66
CA LEU A 37 -26.40 -2.37 -3.78
C LEU A 37 -25.73 -1.14 -4.39
N LEU A 38 -26.51 -0.10 -4.71
CA LEU A 38 -26.01 1.16 -5.28
C LEU A 38 -25.03 1.86 -4.31
N HIS A 39 -25.30 1.81 -3.01
CA HIS A 39 -24.41 2.37 -2.00
C HIS A 39 -23.05 1.66 -1.98
N HIS A 40 -23.03 0.33 -2.00
CA HIS A 40 -21.79 -0.45 -2.03
C HIS A 40 -21.05 -0.33 -3.36
N LEU A 41 -21.77 -0.32 -4.48
CA LEU A 41 -21.20 -0.07 -5.80
C LEU A 41 -20.60 1.35 -5.90
N GLY A 42 -21.29 2.36 -5.35
CA GLY A 42 -20.79 3.73 -5.29
C GLY A 42 -19.48 3.85 -4.51
N LYS A 43 -19.41 3.24 -3.33
CA LYS A 43 -18.16 3.20 -2.54
C LYS A 43 -17.03 2.48 -3.27
N THR A 44 -17.32 1.37 -3.93
CA THR A 44 -16.33 0.63 -4.72
C THR A 44 -15.85 1.45 -5.91
N ALA A 45 -16.75 2.12 -6.62
CA ALA A 45 -16.43 2.99 -7.73
C ALA A 45 -15.55 4.17 -7.31
N GLU A 46 -15.84 4.81 -6.17
CA GLU A 46 -15.02 5.89 -5.60
C GLU A 46 -13.58 5.44 -5.39
N ILE A 47 -13.38 4.26 -4.81
CA ILE A 47 -12.05 3.68 -4.59
C ILE A 47 -11.35 3.40 -5.92
N LEU A 48 -12.05 2.78 -6.89
CA LEU A 48 -11.48 2.45 -8.20
C LEU A 48 -11.07 3.71 -8.97
N VAL A 49 -11.90 4.75 -8.99
CA VAL A 49 -11.58 6.02 -9.65
C VAL A 49 -10.37 6.68 -9.01
N PHE A 50 -10.29 6.68 -7.67
CA PHE A 50 -9.13 7.20 -6.96
C PHE A 50 -7.85 6.43 -7.32
N LEU A 51 -7.89 5.10 -7.29
CA LEU A 51 -6.72 4.26 -7.61
C LEU A 51 -6.27 4.45 -9.06
N LEU A 52 -7.22 4.47 -10.02
CA LEU A 52 -6.90 4.72 -11.42
C LEU A 52 -6.22 6.08 -11.61
N GLY A 53 -6.74 7.13 -10.97
CA GLY A 53 -6.16 8.46 -11.01
C GLY A 53 -4.75 8.50 -10.42
N ALA A 54 -4.57 7.94 -9.23
CA ALA A 54 -3.27 7.90 -8.56
C ALA A 54 -2.24 7.10 -9.38
N MET A 55 -2.59 5.90 -9.86
CA MET A 55 -1.69 5.09 -10.67
C MET A 55 -1.36 5.74 -12.01
N THR A 56 -2.31 6.42 -12.64
CA THR A 56 -2.05 7.17 -13.88
C THR A 56 -1.01 8.28 -13.67
N ILE A 57 -1.09 9.01 -12.55
CA ILE A 57 -0.12 10.06 -12.23
C ILE A 57 1.28 9.45 -12.03
N VAL A 58 1.38 8.34 -11.32
CA VAL A 58 2.65 7.65 -11.09
C VAL A 58 3.24 7.12 -12.39
N GLU A 59 2.42 6.52 -13.26
CA GLU A 59 2.83 6.02 -14.59
C GLU A 59 3.36 7.16 -15.48
N ILE A 60 2.71 8.32 -15.44
CA ILE A 60 3.19 9.51 -16.15
C ILE A 60 4.55 9.95 -15.62
N ILE A 61 4.75 9.97 -14.30
CA ILE A 61 6.03 10.33 -13.69
C ILE A 61 7.13 9.33 -14.13
N ASP A 62 6.83 8.04 -14.17
CA ASP A 62 7.78 7.01 -14.62
C ASP A 62 8.09 7.14 -16.11
N TYR A 63 7.07 7.36 -16.94
CA TYR A 63 7.22 7.56 -18.39
C TYR A 63 8.16 8.73 -18.74
N PHE A 64 8.10 9.82 -17.98
CA PHE A 64 9.01 10.96 -18.12
C PHE A 64 10.33 10.82 -17.36
N ASP A 65 10.72 9.60 -16.97
CA ASP A 65 11.97 9.34 -16.21
C ASP A 65 12.06 10.14 -14.89
N GLY A 66 10.92 10.48 -14.29
CA GLY A 66 10.86 11.26 -13.03
C GLY A 66 11.65 10.63 -11.87
N PHE A 67 11.80 9.30 -11.90
CA PHE A 67 12.62 8.56 -10.93
C PHE A 67 14.11 8.51 -11.29
N SER A 68 14.55 9.14 -12.39
CA SER A 68 15.97 9.17 -12.80
C SER A 68 16.85 9.87 -11.78
N THR A 69 16.31 10.86 -11.06
CA THR A 69 16.99 11.55 -9.97
C THR A 69 17.45 10.58 -8.87
N ILE A 70 16.67 9.54 -8.60
CA ILE A 70 17.01 8.49 -7.63
C ILE A 70 18.24 7.72 -8.07
N LYS A 71 18.41 7.49 -9.38
CA LYS A 71 19.59 6.79 -9.95
C LYS A 71 20.89 7.53 -9.61
N GLY A 72 20.87 8.87 -9.54
CA GLY A 72 22.03 9.70 -9.22
C GLY A 72 22.53 9.57 -7.78
N TYR A 73 21.65 9.26 -6.84
CA TYR A 73 22.00 9.05 -5.44
C TYR A 73 22.57 7.65 -5.14
N VAL A 74 22.42 6.69 -6.08
CA VAL A 74 22.80 5.30 -5.88
C VAL A 74 24.20 5.03 -6.42
N ASN A 75 25.21 5.58 -5.77
CA ASN A 75 26.61 5.37 -6.18
C ASN A 75 27.53 4.96 -5.00
N PHE A 76 27.15 3.86 -4.31
CA PHE A 76 27.93 3.36 -3.19
C PHE A 76 28.74 2.11 -3.55
N LYS A 77 30.03 2.13 -3.28
CA LYS A 77 30.95 0.98 -3.46
C LYS A 77 30.78 -0.12 -2.40
N SER A 78 30.13 0.17 -1.27
CA SER A 78 29.93 -0.77 -0.17
C SER A 78 28.55 -1.43 -0.24
N LYS A 79 28.51 -2.77 -0.28
CA LYS A 79 27.26 -3.57 -0.27
C LYS A 79 26.34 -3.18 0.91
N LYS A 80 26.90 -3.03 2.12
CA LYS A 80 26.12 -2.67 3.32
C LYS A 80 25.46 -1.30 3.20
N LYS A 81 26.19 -0.30 2.70
CA LYS A 81 25.64 1.05 2.50
C LYS A 81 24.56 1.05 1.42
N LEU A 82 24.76 0.30 0.37
CA LEU A 82 23.79 0.14 -0.72
C LEU A 82 22.50 -0.51 -0.20
N LEU A 83 22.59 -1.55 0.61
CA LEU A 83 21.48 -2.25 1.22
C LEU A 83 20.62 -1.32 2.09
N TRP A 84 21.24 -0.59 3.01
CA TRP A 84 20.55 0.38 3.86
C TRP A 84 19.87 1.48 3.05
N MET A 85 20.58 1.98 2.04
CA MET A 85 20.02 3.01 1.17
C MET A 85 18.78 2.52 0.45
N PHE A 86 18.81 1.31 -0.16
CA PHE A 86 17.63 0.75 -0.83
C PHE A 86 16.46 0.48 0.14
N ALA A 87 16.75 0.00 1.35
CA ALA A 87 15.72 -0.24 2.35
C ALA A 87 15.04 1.06 2.79
N ILE A 88 15.81 2.09 3.12
CA ILE A 88 15.27 3.41 3.53
C ILE A 88 14.52 4.06 2.37
N LEU A 89 15.09 4.01 1.17
CA LEU A 89 14.48 4.60 -0.01
C LEU A 89 13.17 3.89 -0.37
N ALA A 90 13.12 2.56 -0.28
CA ALA A 90 11.91 1.77 -0.50
C ALA A 90 10.82 2.13 0.52
N PHE A 91 11.19 2.26 1.79
CA PHE A 91 10.28 2.62 2.87
C PHE A 91 9.66 4.00 2.67
N ILE A 92 10.47 5.02 2.32
CA ILE A 92 9.98 6.38 2.12
C ILE A 92 9.19 6.50 0.82
N LEU A 93 9.71 5.94 -0.27
CA LEU A 93 9.09 6.04 -1.58
C LEU A 93 7.71 5.38 -1.60
N SER A 94 7.59 4.20 -0.98
CA SER A 94 6.34 3.48 -0.87
C SER A 94 5.27 4.22 -0.05
N ALA A 95 5.66 5.02 0.91
CA ALA A 95 4.72 5.84 1.68
C ALA A 95 4.10 6.99 0.84
N ILE A 96 4.73 7.36 -0.28
CA ILE A 96 4.35 8.50 -1.12
C ILE A 96 3.61 8.05 -2.39
N ILE A 97 4.09 6.96 -3.04
CA ILE A 97 3.52 6.50 -4.32
C ILE A 97 2.62 5.27 -4.14
N ASP A 98 3.14 4.17 -3.90
CA ASP A 98 2.57 2.88 -3.51
C ASP A 98 3.70 1.84 -3.44
N ASN A 99 3.43 0.73 -2.76
CA ASN A 99 4.42 -0.32 -2.53
C ASN A 99 4.80 -1.08 -3.81
N LEU A 100 3.87 -1.28 -4.73
CA LEU A 100 4.12 -2.01 -5.98
C LEU A 100 5.02 -1.20 -6.91
N THR A 101 4.66 0.05 -7.18
CA THR A 101 5.43 0.95 -8.04
C THR A 101 6.81 1.23 -7.45
N ALA A 102 6.89 1.54 -6.14
CA ALA A 102 8.17 1.74 -5.46
C ALA A 102 9.09 0.52 -5.62
N THR A 103 8.54 -0.69 -5.48
CA THR A 103 9.27 -1.94 -5.65
C THR A 103 9.77 -2.12 -7.08
N ILE A 104 8.93 -1.93 -8.09
CA ILE A 104 9.29 -2.09 -9.50
C ILE A 104 10.40 -1.11 -9.89
N VAL A 105 10.25 0.16 -9.54
CA VAL A 105 11.25 1.20 -9.82
C VAL A 105 12.59 0.86 -9.17
N LEU A 106 12.60 0.52 -7.89
CA LEU A 106 13.83 0.23 -7.16
C LEU A 106 14.51 -1.06 -7.62
N ILE A 107 13.75 -2.11 -7.95
CA ILE A 107 14.30 -3.34 -8.53
C ILE A 107 14.89 -3.07 -9.91
N SER A 108 14.27 -2.23 -10.73
CA SER A 108 14.80 -1.84 -12.04
C SER A 108 16.13 -1.10 -11.91
N ILE A 109 16.27 -0.23 -10.91
CA ILE A 109 17.53 0.45 -10.59
C ILE A 109 18.57 -0.56 -10.06
N LEU A 110 18.16 -1.45 -9.15
CA LEU A 110 19.02 -2.49 -8.58
C LEU A 110 19.65 -3.38 -9.66
N GLN A 111 18.87 -3.79 -10.66
CA GLN A 111 19.35 -4.64 -11.76
C GLN A 111 20.49 -4.00 -12.56
N LYS A 112 20.50 -2.68 -12.66
CA LYS A 112 21.57 -1.93 -13.36
C LYS A 112 22.85 -1.81 -12.54
N ILE A 113 22.73 -1.85 -11.21
CA ILE A 113 23.86 -1.59 -10.28
C ILE A 113 24.50 -2.90 -9.80
N VAL A 114 23.69 -3.89 -9.42
CA VAL A 114 24.14 -5.15 -8.83
C VAL A 114 24.18 -6.23 -9.89
N LYS A 115 25.39 -6.65 -10.30
CA LYS A 115 25.58 -7.64 -11.36
C LYS A 115 25.38 -9.08 -10.90
N LYS A 116 25.72 -9.41 -9.64
CA LYS A 116 25.60 -10.77 -9.10
C LYS A 116 24.14 -11.11 -8.83
N ARG A 117 23.67 -12.25 -9.36
CA ARG A 117 22.27 -12.72 -9.25
C ARG A 117 21.85 -12.94 -7.79
N ASP A 118 22.69 -13.58 -6.99
CA ASP A 118 22.36 -13.92 -5.61
C ASP A 118 22.22 -12.65 -4.74
N ASP A 119 23.15 -11.71 -4.90
CA ASP A 119 23.06 -10.41 -4.24
C ASP A 119 21.75 -9.69 -4.64
N ARG A 120 21.36 -9.73 -5.94
CA ARG A 120 20.11 -9.11 -6.40
C ARG A 120 18.87 -9.72 -5.77
N ILE A 121 18.83 -11.03 -5.57
CA ILE A 121 17.69 -11.71 -4.95
C ILE A 121 17.53 -11.24 -3.50
N TRP A 122 18.63 -11.19 -2.75
CA TRP A 122 18.61 -10.69 -1.38
C TRP A 122 18.17 -9.22 -1.27
N PHE A 123 18.75 -8.36 -2.10
CA PHE A 123 18.36 -6.94 -2.14
C PHE A 123 16.89 -6.76 -2.55
N ALA A 124 16.42 -7.51 -3.56
CA ALA A 124 15.03 -7.45 -4.01
C ALA A 124 14.06 -7.86 -2.89
N GLY A 125 14.37 -8.93 -2.16
CA GLY A 125 13.58 -9.35 -1.01
C GLY A 125 13.48 -8.26 0.07
N LEU A 126 14.59 -7.59 0.37
CA LEU A 126 14.59 -6.48 1.34
C LEU A 126 13.85 -5.24 0.84
N ILE A 127 13.97 -4.92 -0.45
CA ILE A 127 13.20 -3.83 -1.07
C ILE A 127 11.71 -4.11 -0.94
N ILE A 128 11.26 -5.34 -1.23
CA ILE A 128 9.84 -5.73 -1.11
C ILE A 128 9.36 -5.58 0.34
N ILE A 129 10.13 -6.08 1.31
CA ILE A 129 9.77 -5.97 2.74
C ILE A 129 9.70 -4.50 3.15
N ALA A 130 10.70 -3.71 2.80
CA ALA A 130 10.76 -2.30 3.15
C ALA A 130 9.66 -1.46 2.48
N ALA A 131 9.34 -1.75 1.22
CA ALA A 131 8.27 -1.09 0.50
C ALA A 131 6.89 -1.40 1.12
N ASN A 132 6.60 -2.67 1.42
CA ASN A 132 5.35 -3.03 2.10
C ASN A 132 5.25 -2.40 3.50
N ALA A 133 6.34 -2.42 4.26
CA ALA A 133 6.39 -1.74 5.55
C ALA A 133 6.19 -0.22 5.42
N GLY A 134 6.77 0.40 4.38
CA GLY A 134 6.61 1.83 4.08
C GLY A 134 5.19 2.21 3.71
N GLY A 135 4.51 1.39 2.91
CA GLY A 135 3.12 1.61 2.51
C GLY A 135 2.13 1.51 3.66
N ALA A 136 2.40 0.66 4.64
CA ALA A 136 1.44 0.31 5.69
C ALA A 136 1.06 1.46 6.63
N TRP A 137 1.93 2.44 6.86
CA TRP A 137 1.67 3.58 7.76
C TRP A 137 1.14 4.83 7.05
N SER A 138 1.16 4.84 5.73
CA SER A 138 0.67 5.95 4.91
C SER A 138 -0.75 5.67 4.39
N PRO A 139 -1.63 6.67 4.30
CA PRO A 139 -2.97 6.48 3.75
C PRO A 139 -2.99 6.19 2.24
N ILE A 140 -1.91 6.50 1.51
CA ILE A 140 -1.79 6.32 0.05
C ILE A 140 -0.70 5.33 -0.36
N GLY A 141 0.06 4.81 0.59
CA GLY A 141 1.20 3.92 0.31
C GLY A 141 0.85 2.47 0.06
N ASP A 142 -0.39 2.07 0.35
CA ASP A 142 -0.90 0.72 0.08
C ASP A 142 -2.40 0.79 -0.24
N VAL A 143 -2.86 -0.04 -1.18
CA VAL A 143 -4.28 -0.11 -1.59
C VAL A 143 -5.19 -0.36 -0.39
N THR A 144 -4.79 -1.21 0.54
CA THR A 144 -5.59 -1.56 1.71
C THR A 144 -5.74 -0.38 2.68
N THR A 145 -4.68 0.37 2.96
CA THR A 145 -4.74 1.58 3.79
C THR A 145 -5.53 2.69 3.10
N THR A 146 -5.38 2.83 1.79
CA THR A 146 -6.15 3.77 0.97
C THR A 146 -7.65 3.48 1.04
N MET A 147 -8.05 2.21 0.88
CA MET A 147 -9.45 1.79 0.98
C MET A 147 -10.05 2.09 2.36
N LEU A 148 -9.33 1.80 3.45
CA LEU A 148 -9.76 2.08 4.81
C LEU A 148 -9.88 3.59 5.07
N TRP A 149 -8.97 4.38 4.52
CA TRP A 149 -8.98 5.84 4.67
C TRP A 149 -10.14 6.49 3.90
N ILE A 150 -10.35 6.13 2.62
CA ILE A 150 -11.48 6.63 1.80
C ILE A 150 -12.82 6.21 2.43
N ALA A 151 -12.93 4.97 2.90
CA ALA A 151 -14.12 4.49 3.61
C ALA A 151 -14.32 5.14 5.00
N LYS A 152 -13.48 6.11 5.38
CA LYS A 152 -13.52 6.83 6.68
C LYS A 152 -13.46 5.90 7.90
N ARG A 153 -12.91 4.70 7.76
CA ARG A 153 -12.73 3.73 8.85
C ARG A 153 -11.51 4.06 9.71
N VAL A 154 -10.50 4.70 9.11
CA VAL A 154 -9.27 5.17 9.78
C VAL A 154 -8.93 6.57 9.30
N SER A 155 -8.38 7.39 10.18
CA SER A 155 -7.81 8.69 9.80
C SER A 155 -6.32 8.55 9.47
N ALA A 156 -5.80 9.44 8.62
CA ALA A 156 -4.36 9.48 8.30
C ALA A 156 -3.48 9.61 9.55
N GLY A 157 -3.93 10.41 10.54
CA GLY A 157 -3.21 10.55 11.81
C GLY A 157 -3.17 9.26 12.64
N MET A 158 -4.24 8.46 12.64
CA MET A 158 -4.24 7.15 13.32
C MET A 158 -3.29 6.17 12.65
N LEU A 159 -3.27 6.11 11.32
CA LEU A 159 -2.32 5.28 10.58
C LEU A 159 -0.88 5.63 10.96
N PHE A 160 -0.54 6.93 10.96
CA PHE A 160 0.79 7.39 11.34
C PHE A 160 1.14 7.02 12.79
N ILE A 161 0.29 7.35 13.76
CA ILE A 161 0.60 7.16 15.19
C ILE A 161 0.74 5.68 15.55
N TYR A 162 -0.14 4.82 15.04
CA TYR A 162 -0.16 3.41 15.44
C TYR A 162 0.71 2.51 14.58
N LEU A 163 0.91 2.83 13.30
CA LEU A 163 1.59 1.94 12.36
C LEU A 163 3.02 2.37 12.01
N PHE A 164 3.40 3.61 12.24
CA PHE A 164 4.76 4.08 11.89
C PHE A 164 5.85 3.29 12.63
N ILE A 165 5.73 3.13 13.96
CA ILE A 165 6.74 2.40 14.75
C ILE A 165 6.80 0.91 14.38
N PRO A 166 5.68 0.16 14.33
CA PRO A 166 5.70 -1.23 13.86
C PRO A 166 6.26 -1.39 12.44
N SER A 167 5.86 -0.52 11.51
CA SER A 167 6.36 -0.53 10.13
C SER A 167 7.85 -0.28 10.05
N MET A 168 8.34 0.70 10.82
CA MET A 168 9.77 0.98 10.91
C MET A 168 10.56 -0.23 11.44
N LEU A 169 10.04 -0.92 12.46
CA LEU A 169 10.66 -2.15 12.97
C LEU A 169 10.64 -3.28 11.93
N CYS A 170 9.55 -3.43 11.19
CA CYS A 170 9.44 -4.40 10.09
C CYS A 170 10.47 -4.18 8.98
N MET A 171 10.86 -2.94 8.71
CA MET A 171 11.95 -2.61 7.79
C MET A 171 13.33 -2.79 8.43
N LEU A 172 13.53 -2.29 9.66
CA LEU A 172 14.82 -2.27 10.32
C LEU A 172 15.34 -3.66 10.66
N VAL A 173 14.50 -4.53 11.23
CA VAL A 173 14.93 -5.86 11.71
C VAL A 173 15.51 -6.71 10.57
N PRO A 174 14.82 -6.92 9.43
CA PRO A 174 15.39 -7.68 8.32
C PRO A 174 16.62 -7.02 7.72
N THR A 175 16.66 -5.67 7.64
CA THR A 175 17.79 -4.93 7.09
C THR A 175 19.03 -5.09 7.97
N VAL A 176 18.88 -5.03 9.29
CA VAL A 176 19.97 -5.27 10.24
C VAL A 176 20.48 -6.71 10.10
N ILE A 177 19.59 -7.71 10.12
CA ILE A 177 19.99 -9.11 9.97
C ILE A 177 20.76 -9.31 8.65
N ALA A 178 20.23 -8.80 7.54
CA ALA A 178 20.89 -8.91 6.24
C ALA A 178 22.22 -8.18 6.15
N SER A 179 22.44 -7.14 6.94
CA SER A 179 23.73 -6.42 6.98
C SER A 179 24.86 -7.23 7.61
N PHE A 180 24.55 -8.29 8.37
CA PHE A 180 25.53 -9.20 8.96
C PHE A 180 25.76 -10.46 8.10
N LEU A 181 24.91 -10.71 7.10
CA LEU A 181 25.13 -11.80 6.15
C LEU A 181 26.25 -11.43 5.16
N PRO A 182 27.07 -12.40 4.71
CA PRO A 182 28.22 -12.17 3.85
C PRO A 182 27.86 -11.73 2.44
#